data_b8286ecbd98d4a12cee42bccd374ca5d
#
_entry.id   b8286ecbd98d4a12cee42bccd374ca5d
#
_cell.length_a   1.000
_cell.length_b   1.000
_cell.length_c   1.000
_cell.angle_alpha   90.00
_cell.angle_beta   90.00
_cell.angle_gamma   90.00
#
_symmetry.space_group_name_H-M   'P 1'
#
loop_
_entity.id
_entity.type
_entity.pdbx_description
1 polymer ?
#
loop_
_entity_poly.entity_id
_entity_poly.type
_entity_poly.pdbx_seq_one_letter_code
_entity_poly.pdbx_strand_id
1 'polypeptide(L)'
;MIYHDLAEYYDDLVKDEEATLRWADLTEDVLNRPGCSILELACGSAEISCELARRGYKLMATDLSEDMLNKAKAKNGAETLRFMPLDMTSFDLNETFDAVLCYCDSINYLPDLEAVKSMFHSVRKHLNEKGVLIFDMHTPDRLEEFSEEFIEEGLIDDVPYQWTIMTHDDQIHHHFAFWKDGLMLQEFHVQRAFNLNDILSMLHAEGFETEVLVDFNQDQNSPGEKYFVIAKL
;
A
#
# COMPACT_ATOMS: atom_id res chain seq x y z
N MET A 1 1.48 3.06 -17.85
CA MET A 1 2.09 2.45 -16.65
C MET A 1 1.83 3.45 -15.55
N ILE A 2 1.29 3.05 -14.43
CA ILE A 2 1.08 3.95 -13.28
C ILE A 2 2.43 4.23 -12.61
N TYR A 3 2.56 5.38 -11.94
CA TYR A 3 3.79 5.83 -11.28
C TYR A 3 4.98 5.99 -12.23
N HIS A 4 4.79 6.61 -13.40
CA HIS A 4 5.88 6.94 -14.31
C HIS A 4 6.39 8.37 -14.07
N ASP A 5 5.54 9.36 -14.29
CA ASP A 5 5.88 10.77 -14.06
C ASP A 5 5.75 11.13 -12.56
N LEU A 6 4.75 10.56 -11.87
CA LEU A 6 4.52 10.78 -10.45
C LEU A 6 5.68 10.25 -9.57
N ALA A 7 6.37 9.17 -9.99
CA ALA A 7 7.48 8.62 -9.21
C ALA A 7 8.54 9.66 -8.83
N GLU A 8 8.82 10.63 -9.70
CA GLU A 8 9.77 11.70 -9.43
C GLU A 8 9.36 12.56 -8.22
N TYR A 9 8.06 12.85 -8.10
CA TYR A 9 7.48 13.78 -7.09
C TYR A 9 6.77 13.07 -5.94
N TYR A 10 6.71 11.74 -5.97
CA TYR A 10 5.88 10.93 -5.07
C TYR A 10 6.16 11.22 -3.60
N ASP A 11 7.43 11.22 -3.19
CA ASP A 11 7.77 11.41 -1.78
C ASP A 11 7.42 12.83 -1.30
N ASP A 12 7.52 13.84 -2.17
CA ASP A 12 7.21 15.23 -1.83
C ASP A 12 5.72 15.47 -1.67
N LEU A 13 4.88 14.67 -2.34
CA LEU A 13 3.42 14.77 -2.28
C LEU A 13 2.79 13.92 -1.17
N VAL A 14 3.31 12.70 -0.95
CA VAL A 14 2.59 11.72 -0.12
C VAL A 14 3.39 11.21 1.07
N LYS A 15 4.68 11.59 1.19
CA LYS A 15 5.49 11.14 2.33
C LYS A 15 5.00 11.74 3.63
N ASP A 16 4.66 10.87 4.56
CA ASP A 16 4.35 11.18 5.94
C ASP A 16 5.20 10.31 6.87
N GLU A 17 6.17 10.94 7.55
CA GLU A 17 7.09 10.23 8.45
C GLU A 17 6.36 9.68 9.69
N GLU A 18 5.37 10.42 10.22
CA GLU A 18 4.59 9.95 11.37
C GLU A 18 3.72 8.76 10.98
N ALA A 19 3.06 8.81 9.84
CA ALA A 19 2.29 7.69 9.32
C ALA A 19 3.20 6.47 9.06
N THR A 20 4.38 6.65 8.43
CA THR A 20 5.36 5.58 8.22
C THR A 20 5.71 4.86 9.52
N LEU A 21 5.96 5.60 10.60
CA LEU A 21 6.27 5.03 11.92
C LEU A 21 5.07 4.23 12.46
N ARG A 22 3.84 4.72 12.31
CA ARG A 22 2.62 4.03 12.78
C ARG A 22 2.39 2.69 12.06
N TRP A 23 2.62 2.60 10.74
CA TRP A 23 2.57 1.33 10.00
C TRP A 23 3.65 0.35 10.50
N ALA A 24 4.86 0.85 10.72
CA ALA A 24 5.95 0.03 11.25
C ALA A 24 5.67 -0.43 12.69
N ASP A 25 5.09 0.41 13.56
CA ASP A 25 4.69 0.08 14.91
C ASP A 25 3.61 -1.02 14.90
N LEU A 26 2.57 -0.88 14.07
CA LEU A 26 1.54 -1.92 13.91
C LEU A 26 2.16 -3.26 13.48
N THR A 27 3.08 -3.23 12.51
CA THR A 27 3.76 -4.44 12.05
C THR A 27 4.56 -5.10 13.19
N GLU A 28 5.31 -4.31 13.96
CA GLU A 28 6.11 -4.79 15.09
C GLU A 28 5.22 -5.38 16.19
N ASP A 29 4.13 -4.72 16.54
CA ASP A 29 3.15 -5.17 17.55
C ASP A 29 2.51 -6.50 17.15
N VAL A 30 2.14 -6.65 15.89
CA VAL A 30 1.53 -7.89 15.37
C VAL A 30 2.52 -9.03 15.33
N LEU A 31 3.75 -8.79 14.87
CA LEU A 31 4.78 -9.83 14.76
C LEU A 31 5.38 -10.18 16.12
N ASN A 32 5.51 -9.21 17.01
CA ASN A 32 6.02 -9.33 18.38
C ASN A 32 7.32 -10.15 18.51
N ARG A 33 8.15 -10.16 17.48
CA ARG A 33 9.48 -10.80 17.45
C ARG A 33 10.38 -10.19 16.38
N PRO A 34 11.62 -9.83 16.70
CA PRO A 34 12.56 -9.30 15.72
C PRO A 34 13.06 -10.39 14.76
N GLY A 35 13.59 -9.96 13.62
CA GLY A 35 14.27 -10.83 12.66
C GLY A 35 13.35 -11.65 11.78
N CYS A 36 12.03 -11.45 11.83
CA CYS A 36 11.08 -12.05 10.90
C CYS A 36 11.41 -11.69 9.46
N SER A 37 11.09 -12.64 8.56
CA SER A 37 11.13 -12.42 7.11
C SER A 37 9.80 -11.81 6.66
N ILE A 38 9.88 -10.71 5.92
CA ILE A 38 8.72 -9.94 5.48
C ILE A 38 8.79 -9.75 3.96
N LEU A 39 7.68 -9.98 3.27
CA LEU A 39 7.45 -9.58 1.90
C LEU A 39 6.54 -8.34 1.93
N GLU A 40 6.98 -7.22 1.38
CA GLU A 40 6.13 -6.05 1.15
C GLU A 40 5.71 -6.01 -0.33
N LEU A 41 4.41 -6.02 -0.57
CA LEU A 41 3.78 -5.87 -1.87
C LEU A 41 3.48 -4.38 -2.10
N ALA A 42 3.70 -3.90 -3.32
CA ALA A 42 3.49 -2.49 -3.71
C ALA A 42 4.20 -1.53 -2.75
N CYS A 43 5.51 -1.75 -2.53
CA CYS A 43 6.30 -0.99 -1.56
C CYS A 43 6.51 0.47 -1.93
N GLY A 44 6.17 0.88 -3.15
CA GLY A 44 6.40 2.22 -3.66
C GLY A 44 7.87 2.62 -3.54
N SER A 45 8.14 3.75 -2.90
CA SER A 45 9.50 4.22 -2.61
C SER A 45 10.14 3.56 -1.39
N ALA A 46 9.52 2.52 -0.79
CA ALA A 46 9.99 1.67 0.31
C ALA A 46 10.29 2.40 1.64
N GLU A 47 9.53 3.43 2.00
CA GLU A 47 9.68 4.12 3.30
C GLU A 47 9.45 3.15 4.47
N ILE A 48 8.35 2.39 4.44
CA ILE A 48 7.99 1.43 5.49
C ILE A 48 9.00 0.27 5.51
N SER A 49 9.39 -0.27 4.34
CA SER A 49 10.45 -1.30 4.23
C SER A 49 11.75 -0.85 4.88
N CYS A 50 12.22 0.38 4.59
CA CYS A 50 13.44 0.93 5.16
C CYS A 50 13.35 1.07 6.69
N GLU A 51 12.20 1.51 7.19
CA GLU A 51 11.97 1.63 8.63
C GLU A 51 11.98 0.26 9.31
N LEU A 52 11.27 -0.71 8.78
CA LEU A 52 11.25 -2.08 9.30
C LEU A 52 12.64 -2.75 9.25
N ALA A 53 13.43 -2.50 8.19
CA ALA A 53 14.79 -2.98 8.11
C ALA A 53 15.69 -2.38 9.20
N ARG A 54 15.53 -1.07 9.52
CA ARG A 54 16.21 -0.42 10.64
C ARG A 54 15.84 -1.04 12.00
N ARG A 55 14.61 -1.57 12.14
CA ARG A 55 14.16 -2.31 13.33
C ARG A 55 14.63 -3.77 13.36
N GLY A 56 15.37 -4.23 12.32
CA GLY A 56 16.01 -5.54 12.29
C GLY A 56 15.19 -6.64 11.61
N TYR A 57 14.14 -6.31 10.88
CA TYR A 57 13.41 -7.24 10.03
C TYR A 57 14.15 -7.52 8.72
N LYS A 58 13.88 -8.67 8.10
CA LYS A 58 14.46 -9.07 6.82
C LYS A 58 13.42 -8.84 5.73
N LEU A 59 13.63 -7.84 4.88
CA LEU A 59 12.65 -7.39 3.90
C LEU A 59 12.97 -7.84 2.47
N MET A 60 11.93 -8.31 1.79
CA MET A 60 11.82 -8.29 0.34
C MET A 60 10.74 -7.25 -0.02
N ALA A 61 11.14 -6.16 -0.67
CA ALA A 61 10.27 -5.08 -1.09
C ALA A 61 9.97 -5.22 -2.59
N THR A 62 8.70 -5.26 -2.94
CA THR A 62 8.27 -5.49 -4.32
C THR A 62 7.27 -4.44 -4.77
N ASP A 63 7.35 -4.07 -6.04
CA ASP A 63 6.41 -3.15 -6.67
C ASP A 63 6.22 -3.53 -8.14
N LEU A 64 5.10 -3.15 -8.72
CA LEU A 64 4.86 -3.34 -10.16
C LEU A 64 5.65 -2.32 -11.00
N SER A 65 5.90 -1.12 -10.45
CA SER A 65 6.61 -0.04 -11.10
C SER A 65 8.13 -0.17 -10.90
N GLU A 66 8.87 -0.35 -11.99
CA GLU A 66 10.33 -0.31 -11.94
C GLU A 66 10.85 1.09 -11.58
N ASP A 67 10.13 2.16 -11.91
CA ASP A 67 10.51 3.54 -11.58
C ASP A 67 10.44 3.75 -10.07
N MET A 68 9.40 3.26 -9.40
CA MET A 68 9.31 3.27 -7.93
C MET A 68 10.42 2.44 -7.29
N LEU A 69 10.71 1.24 -7.80
CA LEU A 69 11.82 0.42 -7.30
C LEU A 69 13.18 1.09 -7.49
N ASN A 70 13.38 1.84 -8.56
CA ASN A 70 14.64 2.59 -8.77
C ASN A 70 14.77 3.72 -7.75
N LYS A 71 13.69 4.43 -7.44
CA LYS A 71 13.63 5.43 -6.36
C LYS A 71 13.89 4.78 -5.00
N ALA A 72 13.23 3.66 -4.70
CA ALA A 72 13.41 2.91 -3.47
C ALA A 72 14.87 2.47 -3.23
N LYS A 73 15.53 1.93 -4.26
CA LYS A 73 16.95 1.49 -4.19
C LYS A 73 17.93 2.63 -3.89
N ALA A 74 17.57 3.86 -4.22
CA ALA A 74 18.41 5.04 -3.99
C ALA A 74 18.27 5.60 -2.55
N LYS A 75 17.32 5.10 -1.75
CA LYS A 75 17.10 5.57 -0.39
C LYS A 75 18.15 5.10 0.61
N ASN A 76 18.42 5.93 1.59
CA ASN A 76 19.24 5.57 2.73
C ASN A 76 18.53 4.46 3.57
N GLY A 77 19.22 3.37 3.83
CA GLY A 77 18.67 2.22 4.55
C GLY A 77 18.13 1.12 3.63
N ALA A 78 18.13 1.35 2.31
CA ALA A 78 17.71 0.36 1.32
C ALA A 78 18.78 -0.73 1.06
N GLU A 79 20.00 -0.57 1.54
CA GLU A 79 21.16 -1.44 1.20
C GLU A 79 20.99 -2.87 1.69
N THR A 80 20.13 -3.08 2.70
CA THR A 80 19.83 -4.39 3.27
C THR A 80 18.58 -5.04 2.69
N LEU A 81 17.83 -4.29 1.87
CA LEU A 81 16.59 -4.75 1.26
C LEU A 81 16.85 -5.57 0.00
N ARG A 82 16.01 -6.56 -0.23
CA ARG A 82 15.92 -7.24 -1.53
C ARG A 82 14.78 -6.59 -2.31
N PHE A 83 15.04 -6.18 -3.55
CA PHE A 83 14.05 -5.56 -4.42
C PHE A 83 13.74 -6.44 -5.63
N MET A 84 12.45 -6.54 -5.99
CA MET A 84 12.02 -7.27 -7.17
C MET A 84 10.76 -6.65 -7.77
N PRO A 85 10.67 -6.46 -9.10
CA PRO A 85 9.40 -6.14 -9.75
C PRO A 85 8.45 -7.32 -9.63
N LEU A 86 7.18 -7.07 -9.22
CA LEU A 86 6.23 -8.13 -8.94
C LEU A 86 4.80 -7.61 -9.08
N ASP A 87 3.96 -8.40 -9.76
CA ASP A 87 2.51 -8.25 -9.77
C ASP A 87 1.93 -8.98 -8.56
N MET A 88 1.32 -8.22 -7.62
CA MET A 88 0.75 -8.79 -6.39
C MET A 88 -0.40 -9.76 -6.63
N THR A 89 -1.02 -9.76 -7.81
CA THR A 89 -2.11 -10.69 -8.15
C THR A 89 -1.62 -12.08 -8.52
N SER A 90 -0.35 -12.22 -8.96
CA SER A 90 0.18 -13.50 -9.42
C SER A 90 1.70 -13.54 -9.30
N PHE A 91 2.22 -14.25 -8.30
CA PHE A 91 3.65 -14.41 -8.08
C PHE A 91 4.00 -15.81 -7.54
N ASP A 92 5.25 -16.22 -7.79
CA ASP A 92 5.85 -17.45 -7.24
C ASP A 92 7.34 -17.19 -6.97
N LEU A 93 7.69 -17.10 -5.67
CA LEU A 93 9.02 -16.72 -5.20
C LEU A 93 9.88 -17.91 -4.76
N ASN A 94 9.34 -19.13 -4.73
CA ASN A 94 9.98 -20.32 -4.18
C ASN A 94 10.50 -20.15 -2.73
N GLU A 95 9.93 -19.22 -1.98
CA GLU A 95 10.23 -18.96 -0.57
C GLU A 95 8.98 -18.54 0.18
N THR A 96 9.00 -18.65 1.51
CA THR A 96 7.90 -18.25 2.39
C THR A 96 8.37 -17.23 3.41
N PHE A 97 7.43 -16.44 3.92
CA PHE A 97 7.65 -15.32 4.80
C PHE A 97 6.86 -15.46 6.11
N ASP A 98 7.35 -14.83 7.17
CA ASP A 98 6.63 -14.73 8.43
C ASP A 98 5.48 -13.69 8.33
N ALA A 99 5.63 -12.69 7.48
CA ALA A 99 4.58 -11.73 7.16
C ALA A 99 4.60 -11.33 5.69
N VAL A 100 3.41 -10.98 5.18
CA VAL A 100 3.22 -10.24 3.94
C VAL A 100 2.52 -8.92 4.28
N LEU A 101 3.03 -7.81 3.75
CA LEU A 101 2.46 -6.48 3.94
C LEU A 101 1.97 -5.93 2.60
N CYS A 102 0.86 -5.17 2.64
CA CYS A 102 0.36 -4.41 1.49
C CYS A 102 -0.27 -3.12 2.02
N TYR A 103 0.53 -2.08 2.20
CA TYR A 103 0.15 -0.84 2.85
C TYR A 103 -0.15 0.30 1.88
N CYS A 104 -0.56 1.44 2.44
CA CYS A 104 -0.87 2.67 1.70
C CYS A 104 -1.93 2.46 0.63
N ASP A 105 -3.06 1.82 1.00
CA ASP A 105 -4.23 1.56 0.15
C ASP A 105 -3.90 0.84 -1.17
N SER A 106 -2.75 0.18 -1.25
CA SER A 106 -2.29 -0.43 -2.50
C SER A 106 -3.24 -1.51 -3.02
N ILE A 107 -3.96 -2.21 -2.14
CA ILE A 107 -4.99 -3.17 -2.53
C ILE A 107 -6.13 -2.50 -3.32
N ASN A 108 -6.42 -1.22 -3.08
CA ASN A 108 -7.48 -0.47 -3.74
C ASN A 108 -7.17 -0.18 -5.23
N TYR A 109 -5.92 -0.36 -5.67
CA TYR A 109 -5.55 -0.32 -7.09
C TYR A 109 -5.97 -1.56 -7.87
N LEU A 110 -6.37 -2.65 -7.21
CA LEU A 110 -6.85 -3.85 -7.88
C LEU A 110 -8.19 -3.56 -8.55
N PRO A 111 -8.39 -4.05 -9.81
CA PRO A 111 -9.55 -3.65 -10.60
C PRO A 111 -10.88 -4.22 -10.11
N ASP A 112 -10.83 -5.38 -9.44
CA ASP A 112 -12.02 -6.10 -9.01
C ASP A 112 -11.72 -7.14 -7.92
N LEU A 113 -12.76 -7.76 -7.37
CA LEU A 113 -12.66 -8.79 -6.34
C LEU A 113 -11.95 -10.07 -6.81
N GLU A 114 -11.95 -10.40 -8.10
CA GLU A 114 -11.21 -11.57 -8.61
C GLU A 114 -9.70 -11.33 -8.56
N ALA A 115 -9.25 -10.10 -8.83
CA ALA A 115 -7.85 -9.71 -8.65
C ALA A 115 -7.44 -9.75 -7.16
N VAL A 116 -8.30 -9.26 -6.25
CA VAL A 116 -8.10 -9.36 -4.80
C VAL A 116 -7.97 -10.82 -4.36
N LYS A 117 -8.88 -11.68 -4.82
CA LYS A 117 -8.84 -13.12 -4.53
C LYS A 117 -7.56 -13.78 -5.02
N SER A 118 -7.12 -13.41 -6.22
CA SER A 118 -5.86 -13.92 -6.79
C SER A 118 -4.65 -13.49 -5.97
N MET A 119 -4.64 -12.25 -5.47
CA MET A 119 -3.64 -11.74 -4.53
C MET A 119 -3.64 -12.56 -3.24
N PHE A 120 -4.79 -12.76 -2.58
CA PHE A 120 -4.87 -13.53 -1.33
C PHE A 120 -4.41 -14.96 -1.51
N HIS A 121 -4.75 -15.60 -2.64
CA HIS A 121 -4.28 -16.93 -2.97
C HIS A 121 -2.74 -16.99 -3.14
N SER A 122 -2.15 -16.01 -3.82
CA SER A 122 -0.70 -15.89 -3.99
C SER A 122 -0.02 -15.66 -2.64
N VAL A 123 -0.56 -14.75 -1.82
CA VAL A 123 -0.07 -14.48 -0.45
C VAL A 123 -0.11 -15.75 0.41
N ARG A 124 -1.24 -16.48 0.38
CA ARG A 124 -1.42 -17.72 1.17
C ARG A 124 -0.33 -18.75 0.90
N LYS A 125 0.12 -18.89 -0.34
CA LYS A 125 1.19 -19.81 -0.75
C LYS A 125 2.56 -19.38 -0.25
N HIS A 126 2.78 -18.10 0.01
CA HIS A 126 4.06 -17.53 0.40
C HIS A 126 4.15 -17.20 1.89
N LEU A 127 3.13 -17.53 2.69
CA LEU A 127 3.17 -17.43 4.14
C LEU A 127 3.59 -18.74 4.79
N ASN A 128 4.39 -18.63 5.86
CA ASN A 128 4.67 -19.72 6.78
C ASN A 128 3.38 -20.19 7.47
N GLU A 129 3.38 -21.37 8.13
CA GLU A 129 2.22 -21.97 8.80
C GLU A 129 1.54 -21.05 9.84
N LYS A 130 2.27 -20.10 10.40
CA LYS A 130 1.79 -19.08 11.35
C LYS A 130 2.05 -17.68 10.82
N GLY A 131 2.06 -17.56 9.51
CA GLY A 131 2.30 -16.29 8.86
C GLY A 131 1.09 -15.37 8.96
N VAL A 132 1.34 -14.08 8.75
CA VAL A 132 0.31 -13.04 8.80
C VAL A 132 0.36 -12.19 7.54
N LEU A 133 -0.81 -11.87 7.00
CA LEU A 133 -1.01 -10.81 6.03
C LEU A 133 -1.52 -9.57 6.77
N ILE A 134 -0.88 -8.43 6.56
CA ILE A 134 -1.34 -7.15 7.09
C ILE A 134 -1.46 -6.17 5.93
N PHE A 135 -2.62 -5.54 5.80
CA PHE A 135 -2.84 -4.53 4.77
C PHE A 135 -3.81 -3.47 5.25
N ASP A 136 -3.81 -2.33 4.59
CA ASP A 136 -4.84 -1.30 4.76
C ASP A 136 -5.63 -1.09 3.47
N MET A 137 -6.86 -0.61 3.63
CA MET A 137 -7.77 -0.29 2.53
C MET A 137 -8.71 0.85 2.92
N HIS A 138 -9.23 1.55 1.92
CA HIS A 138 -10.21 2.62 2.14
C HIS A 138 -11.49 2.14 2.83
N THR A 139 -11.98 2.95 3.76
CA THR A 139 -13.35 2.84 4.26
C THR A 139 -14.35 3.49 3.31
N PRO A 140 -15.66 3.25 3.47
CA PRO A 140 -16.69 3.99 2.74
C PRO A 140 -16.66 5.51 3.02
N ASP A 141 -16.21 5.94 4.19
CA ASP A 141 -16.13 7.37 4.56
C ASP A 141 -15.20 8.14 3.61
N ARG A 142 -14.18 7.45 3.08
CA ARG A 142 -13.27 8.04 2.10
C ARG A 142 -13.95 8.40 0.78
N LEU A 143 -14.98 7.65 0.37
CA LEU A 143 -15.80 7.99 -0.80
C LEU A 143 -16.66 9.24 -0.53
N GLU A 144 -17.18 9.39 0.69
CA GLU A 144 -17.98 10.55 1.09
C GLU A 144 -17.11 11.81 1.15
N GLU A 145 -15.90 11.70 1.65
CA GLU A 145 -14.93 12.82 1.75
C GLU A 145 -14.66 13.47 0.39
N PHE A 146 -14.50 12.68 -0.67
CA PHE A 146 -14.23 13.17 -2.03
C PHE A 146 -15.47 13.19 -2.92
N SER A 147 -16.68 13.20 -2.34
CA SER A 147 -17.93 13.37 -3.08
C SER A 147 -18.04 14.74 -3.75
N GLU A 148 -17.40 15.75 -3.18
CA GLU A 148 -17.08 17.02 -3.82
C GLU A 148 -15.63 17.00 -4.29
N GLU A 149 -15.35 17.60 -5.46
CA GLU A 149 -14.00 17.64 -6.02
C GLU A 149 -13.04 18.33 -5.04
N PHE A 150 -11.98 17.63 -4.66
CA PHE A 150 -10.87 18.17 -3.88
C PHE A 150 -9.72 18.56 -4.81
N ILE A 151 -9.19 19.76 -4.66
CA ILE A 151 -8.07 20.25 -5.45
C ILE A 151 -6.98 20.78 -4.51
N GLU A 152 -5.78 20.23 -4.68
CA GLU A 152 -4.56 20.73 -4.06
C GLU A 152 -3.62 21.26 -5.14
N GLU A 153 -3.05 22.43 -4.92
CA GLU A 153 -2.10 23.07 -5.83
C GLU A 153 -0.88 23.55 -5.05
N GLY A 154 0.29 23.47 -5.69
CA GLY A 154 1.52 23.92 -5.04
C GLY A 154 2.73 23.91 -5.95
N LEU A 155 3.91 23.94 -5.33
CA LEU A 155 5.22 23.85 -5.98
C LEU A 155 6.05 22.74 -5.32
N ILE A 156 6.66 21.90 -6.13
CA ILE A 156 7.69 20.94 -5.72
C ILE A 156 8.96 21.25 -6.50
N ASP A 157 10.04 21.64 -5.83
CA ASP A 157 11.32 22.04 -6.48
C ASP A 157 11.11 23.04 -7.64
N ASP A 158 10.29 24.08 -7.42
CA ASP A 158 9.88 25.08 -8.42
C ASP A 158 9.01 24.55 -9.58
N VAL A 159 8.57 23.27 -9.55
CA VAL A 159 7.63 22.69 -10.51
C VAL A 159 6.19 22.88 -9.98
N PRO A 160 5.34 23.65 -10.66
CA PRO A 160 3.93 23.74 -10.29
C PRO A 160 3.24 22.38 -10.45
N TYR A 161 2.37 22.04 -9.50
CA TYR A 161 1.53 20.87 -9.59
C TYR A 161 0.08 21.17 -9.22
N GLN A 162 -0.80 20.32 -9.68
CA GLN A 162 -2.19 20.22 -9.24
C GLN A 162 -2.53 18.74 -9.01
N TRP A 163 -3.10 18.44 -7.87
CA TRP A 163 -3.66 17.14 -7.55
C TRP A 163 -5.15 17.26 -7.33
N THR A 164 -5.93 16.62 -8.18
CA THR A 164 -7.38 16.59 -8.09
C THR A 164 -7.86 15.22 -7.67
N ILE A 165 -8.78 15.15 -6.70
CA ILE A 165 -9.38 13.91 -6.22
C ILE A 165 -10.90 14.07 -6.32
N MET A 166 -11.57 13.04 -6.85
CA MET A 166 -13.03 12.95 -6.90
C MET A 166 -13.48 11.50 -6.82
N THR A 167 -14.69 11.28 -6.34
CA THR A 167 -15.31 9.95 -6.33
C THR A 167 -16.35 9.80 -7.43
N HIS A 168 -16.45 8.60 -7.96
CA HIS A 168 -17.51 8.18 -8.84
C HIS A 168 -17.86 6.73 -8.53
N ASP A 169 -19.10 6.49 -8.11
CA ASP A 169 -19.56 5.20 -7.60
C ASP A 169 -18.67 4.69 -6.44
N ASP A 170 -18.02 3.55 -6.60
CA ASP A 170 -17.11 2.93 -5.63
C ASP A 170 -15.62 3.24 -5.91
N GLN A 171 -15.35 4.23 -6.76
CA GLN A 171 -13.99 4.58 -7.18
C GLN A 171 -13.58 5.98 -6.74
N ILE A 172 -12.31 6.09 -6.35
CA ILE A 172 -11.62 7.36 -6.09
C ILE A 172 -10.67 7.59 -7.27
N HIS A 173 -10.86 8.70 -7.96
CA HIS A 173 -10.07 9.10 -9.11
C HIS A 173 -9.09 10.18 -8.70
N HIS A 174 -7.81 9.96 -8.95
CA HIS A 174 -6.76 10.96 -8.76
C HIS A 174 -6.25 11.41 -10.12
N HIS A 175 -6.13 12.70 -10.29
CA HIS A 175 -5.49 13.32 -11.44
C HIS A 175 -4.35 14.20 -10.97
N PHE A 176 -3.14 13.86 -11.36
CA PHE A 176 -1.94 14.65 -11.13
C PHE A 176 -1.54 15.39 -12.40
N ALA A 177 -1.22 16.65 -12.28
CA ALA A 177 -0.67 17.47 -13.35
C ALA A 177 0.56 18.23 -12.85
N PHE A 178 1.65 18.17 -13.61
CA PHE A 178 2.90 18.88 -13.32
C PHE A 178 3.30 19.72 -14.54
N TRP A 179 3.76 20.94 -14.30
CA TRP A 179 4.22 21.84 -15.36
C TRP A 179 5.72 22.01 -15.32
N LYS A 180 6.45 21.22 -16.12
CA LYS A 180 7.92 21.18 -16.17
C LYS A 180 8.42 21.52 -17.57
N ASP A 181 9.38 22.44 -17.69
CA ASP A 181 10.03 22.83 -18.96
C ASP A 181 9.06 23.24 -20.08
N GLY A 182 7.91 23.86 -19.73
CA GLY A 182 6.87 24.26 -20.67
C GLY A 182 5.97 23.11 -21.17
N LEU A 183 6.10 21.93 -20.60
CA LEU A 183 5.26 20.77 -20.84
C LEU A 183 4.34 20.53 -19.63
N MET A 184 3.18 19.97 -19.89
CA MET A 184 2.28 19.45 -18.86
C MET A 184 2.37 17.92 -18.88
N LEU A 185 2.86 17.36 -17.78
CA LEU A 185 2.86 15.92 -17.51
C LEU A 185 1.58 15.60 -16.73
N GLN A 186 0.91 14.50 -17.06
CA GLN A 186 -0.33 14.11 -16.40
C GLN A 186 -0.33 12.62 -16.11
N GLU A 187 -0.81 12.28 -14.92
CA GLU A 187 -0.99 10.89 -14.51
C GLU A 187 -2.36 10.71 -13.85
N PHE A 188 -3.01 9.60 -14.14
CA PHE A 188 -4.34 9.26 -13.65
C PHE A 188 -4.27 7.95 -12.87
N HIS A 189 -4.79 7.97 -11.64
CA HIS A 189 -4.91 6.79 -10.83
C HIS A 189 -6.37 6.56 -10.45
N VAL A 190 -6.76 5.31 -10.35
CA VAL A 190 -8.09 4.92 -9.91
C VAL A 190 -7.93 3.88 -8.82
N GLN A 191 -8.53 4.14 -7.67
CA GLN A 191 -8.62 3.22 -6.55
C GLN A 191 -10.09 2.84 -6.35
N ARG A 192 -10.34 1.58 -5.98
CA ARG A 192 -11.69 1.07 -5.70
C ARG A 192 -11.86 0.83 -4.21
N ALA A 193 -12.89 1.41 -3.60
CA ALA A 193 -13.24 1.11 -2.22
C ALA A 193 -14.04 -0.21 -2.19
N PHE A 194 -13.40 -1.28 -1.72
CA PHE A 194 -14.02 -2.60 -1.60
C PHE A 194 -14.88 -2.70 -0.34
N ASN A 195 -15.96 -3.50 -0.42
CA ASN A 195 -16.76 -3.81 0.75
C ASN A 195 -15.96 -4.70 1.72
N LEU A 196 -15.87 -4.28 2.98
CA LEU A 196 -15.10 -5.00 4.01
C LEU A 196 -15.56 -6.45 4.17
N ASN A 197 -16.88 -6.70 4.17
CA ASN A 197 -17.42 -8.06 4.37
C ASN A 197 -17.03 -9.01 3.21
N ASP A 198 -16.93 -8.51 1.98
CA ASP A 198 -16.48 -9.31 0.84
C ASP A 198 -15.01 -9.69 1.02
N ILE A 199 -14.18 -8.72 1.42
CA ILE A 199 -12.75 -8.94 1.72
C ILE A 199 -12.56 -9.97 2.83
N LEU A 200 -13.26 -9.82 3.96
CA LEU A 200 -13.17 -10.76 5.08
C LEU A 200 -13.66 -12.17 4.69
N SER A 201 -14.73 -12.26 3.90
CA SER A 201 -15.24 -13.54 3.41
C SER A 201 -14.23 -14.27 2.53
N MET A 202 -13.49 -13.55 1.67
CA MET A 202 -12.42 -14.11 0.84
C MET A 202 -11.23 -14.59 1.68
N LEU A 203 -10.81 -13.81 2.67
CA LEU A 203 -9.73 -14.19 3.58
C LEU A 203 -10.09 -15.44 4.38
N HIS A 204 -11.32 -15.53 4.92
CA HIS A 204 -11.80 -16.72 5.60
C HIS A 204 -11.84 -17.96 4.67
N ALA A 205 -12.20 -17.78 3.40
CA ALA A 205 -12.18 -18.88 2.43
C ALA A 205 -10.77 -19.38 2.14
N GLU A 206 -9.74 -18.54 2.23
CA GLU A 206 -8.32 -18.92 2.14
C GLU A 206 -7.76 -19.44 3.49
N GLY A 207 -8.56 -19.50 4.56
CA GLY A 207 -8.21 -20.08 5.86
C GLY A 207 -7.60 -19.10 6.85
N PHE A 208 -7.74 -17.81 6.64
CA PHE A 208 -7.28 -16.79 7.59
C PHE A 208 -8.30 -16.51 8.69
N GLU A 209 -7.80 -16.27 9.92
CA GLU A 209 -8.54 -15.58 10.97
C GLU A 209 -8.23 -14.08 10.90
N THR A 210 -9.23 -13.22 11.02
CA THR A 210 -9.08 -11.78 10.75
C THR A 210 -9.39 -10.92 11.96
N GLU A 211 -8.60 -9.87 12.14
CA GLU A 211 -8.83 -8.73 13.04
C GLU A 211 -8.83 -7.46 12.20
N VAL A 212 -9.71 -6.51 12.51
CA VAL A 212 -9.83 -5.24 11.79
C VAL A 212 -9.72 -4.08 12.76
N LEU A 213 -8.91 -3.08 12.41
CA LEU A 213 -8.81 -1.80 13.09
C LEU A 213 -9.27 -0.70 12.14
N VAL A 214 -9.77 0.42 12.68
CA VAL A 214 -10.04 1.64 11.91
C VAL A 214 -9.03 2.69 12.37
N ASP A 215 -8.24 3.23 11.44
CA ASP A 215 -7.19 4.23 11.72
C ASP A 215 -6.31 3.86 12.93
N PHE A 216 -5.86 2.59 12.97
CA PHE A 216 -5.10 1.97 14.08
C PHE A 216 -5.87 1.80 15.41
N ASN A 217 -7.19 2.06 15.45
CA ASN A 217 -8.01 1.88 16.63
C ASN A 217 -8.79 0.56 16.57
N GLN A 218 -9.03 -0.05 17.74
CA GLN A 218 -9.76 -1.33 17.82
C GLN A 218 -11.28 -1.20 17.61
N ASP A 219 -11.84 0.00 17.60
CA ASP A 219 -13.26 0.22 17.38
C ASP A 219 -13.58 0.23 15.88
N GLN A 220 -14.02 -0.91 15.37
CA GLN A 220 -14.38 -1.11 13.97
C GLN A 220 -15.62 -0.30 13.51
N ASN A 221 -16.37 0.28 14.43
CA ASN A 221 -17.55 1.09 14.14
C ASN A 221 -17.26 2.59 14.19
N SER A 222 -16.04 2.99 14.51
CA SER A 222 -15.63 4.38 14.45
C SER A 222 -15.59 4.83 13.00
N PRO A 223 -16.00 6.07 12.68
CA PRO A 223 -15.70 6.66 11.38
C PRO A 223 -14.19 6.77 11.22
N GLY A 224 -13.69 6.61 10.02
CA GLY A 224 -12.27 6.71 9.75
C GLY A 224 -11.94 6.50 8.27
N GLU A 225 -10.70 6.78 7.91
CA GLU A 225 -10.26 6.76 6.51
C GLU A 225 -9.87 5.37 6.03
N LYS A 226 -9.32 4.54 6.94
CA LYS A 226 -8.70 3.25 6.59
C LYS A 226 -9.12 2.11 7.52
N TYR A 227 -9.44 0.98 6.89
CA TYR A 227 -9.41 -0.31 7.57
C TYR A 227 -7.99 -0.88 7.54
N PHE A 228 -7.47 -1.29 8.69
CA PHE A 228 -6.29 -2.12 8.80
C PHE A 228 -6.72 -3.55 9.07
N VAL A 229 -6.40 -4.47 8.17
CA VAL A 229 -6.78 -5.88 8.26
C VAL A 229 -5.56 -6.71 8.61
N ILE A 230 -5.66 -7.45 9.71
CA ILE A 230 -4.64 -8.39 10.19
C ILE A 230 -5.20 -9.79 10.00
N ALA A 231 -4.67 -10.54 9.04
CA ALA A 231 -5.14 -11.88 8.66
C ALA A 231 -4.08 -12.93 9.02
N LYS A 232 -4.37 -13.79 9.98
CA LYS A 232 -3.46 -14.80 10.56
C LYS A 232 -3.82 -16.21 10.09
N LEU A 233 -2.80 -17.06 9.79
CA LEU A 233 -2.95 -18.48 9.49
C LEU A 233 -2.95 -19.34 10.74
#